data_004a89e6e5b2d27d10fcd925be5efb01
#
_entry.id   004a89e6e5b2d27d10fcd925be5efb01
#
_cell.length_a   1.000
_cell.length_b   1.000
_cell.length_c   1.000
_cell.angle_alpha   90.00
_cell.angle_beta   90.00
_cell.angle_gamma   90.00
#
_symmetry.space_group_name_H-M   'P 1'
#
loop_
_entity.id
_entity.type
_entity.pdbx_description
1 polymer ?
#
loop_
_entity_poly.entity_id
_entity_poly.type
_entity_poly.pdbx_seq_one_letter_code
_entity_poly.pdbx_strand_id
1 'polypeptide(L)'
;MTYPALYRRRLIPDECILLKDDIVLEWNEDRIVTSWKALHPKKDLHHGSSCYFLKEGFKVSEFLAEDGSLLYWYCDIVSYDFDKTQNTMIVTDLLADVIIYPDGFVKVVDLDELVTALECRSLSLDTLKASLRQLDQLLHIIYGGQLNTLTYYITQYH
;
A
#
# COMPACT_ATOMS: atom_id res chain seq x y z
N MET A 1 -17.36 -18.34 3.05
CA MET A 1 -16.82 -17.70 1.83
C MET A 1 -15.34 -17.48 1.98
N THR A 2 -14.57 -17.90 0.98
CA THR A 2 -13.12 -17.78 1.01
C THR A 2 -12.70 -16.57 0.18
N TYR A 3 -11.92 -15.68 0.79
CA TYR A 3 -11.35 -14.54 0.05
C TYR A 3 -10.27 -15.01 -0.91
N PRO A 4 -10.02 -14.28 -2.02
CA PRO A 4 -8.89 -14.56 -2.88
C PRO A 4 -7.58 -14.55 -2.11
N ALA A 5 -6.60 -15.36 -2.57
CA ALA A 5 -5.25 -15.31 -2.01
C ALA A 5 -4.61 -13.98 -2.40
N LEU A 6 -4.05 -13.28 -1.42
CA LEU A 6 -3.47 -11.95 -1.60
C LEU A 6 -1.95 -12.06 -1.69
N TYR A 7 -1.38 -11.58 -2.80
CA TYR A 7 0.06 -11.55 -3.03
C TYR A 7 0.56 -10.12 -3.12
N ARG A 8 1.77 -9.88 -2.64
CA ARG A 8 2.49 -8.62 -2.84
C ARG A 8 3.63 -8.86 -3.82
N ARG A 9 3.65 -8.10 -4.91
CA ARG A 9 4.71 -8.13 -5.88
C ARG A 9 5.58 -6.88 -5.76
N ARG A 10 6.89 -7.07 -5.81
CA ARG A 10 7.90 -6.02 -5.79
C ARG A 10 8.65 -6.05 -7.12
N LEU A 11 8.96 -4.88 -7.70
CA LEU A 11 9.70 -4.78 -8.95
C LEU A 11 11.22 -4.76 -8.73
N ILE A 12 11.67 -4.19 -7.63
CA ILE A 12 13.09 -4.06 -7.27
C ILE A 12 13.27 -4.42 -5.79
N PRO A 13 13.93 -5.56 -5.49
CA PRO A 13 14.18 -6.71 -6.37
C PRO A 13 12.87 -7.39 -6.78
N ASP A 14 12.88 -8.11 -7.90
CA ASP A 14 11.68 -8.80 -8.38
C ASP A 14 11.31 -9.94 -7.42
N GLU A 15 10.13 -9.83 -6.83
CA GLU A 15 9.69 -10.73 -5.77
C GLU A 15 8.17 -10.73 -5.72
N CYS A 16 7.57 -11.91 -5.50
CA CYS A 16 6.12 -12.04 -5.31
C CYS A 16 5.86 -12.96 -4.13
N ILE A 17 5.24 -12.43 -3.07
CA ILE A 17 5.07 -13.13 -1.79
C ILE A 17 3.59 -13.26 -1.47
N LEU A 18 3.16 -14.46 -1.07
CA LEU A 18 1.83 -14.70 -0.52
C LEU A 18 1.74 -14.09 0.88
N LEU A 19 0.76 -13.23 1.10
CA LEU A 19 0.48 -12.62 2.40
C LEU A 19 -0.43 -13.54 3.23
N LYS A 20 0.07 -14.72 3.55
CA LYS A 20 -0.71 -15.81 4.13
C LYS A 20 -1.21 -15.54 5.56
N ASP A 21 -0.50 -14.69 6.29
CA ASP A 21 -0.80 -14.40 7.69
C ASP A 21 -1.61 -13.13 7.88
N ASP A 22 -1.90 -12.40 6.81
CA ASP A 22 -2.75 -11.21 6.86
C ASP A 22 -4.20 -11.63 7.13
N ILE A 23 -4.85 -10.92 8.04
CA ILE A 23 -6.25 -11.15 8.37
C ILE A 23 -7.10 -10.17 7.59
N VAL A 24 -8.01 -10.67 6.75
CA VAL A 24 -8.93 -9.82 5.99
C VAL A 24 -10.08 -9.39 6.90
N LEU A 25 -10.20 -8.08 7.09
CA LEU A 25 -11.28 -7.46 7.86
C LEU A 25 -12.45 -7.06 6.96
N GLU A 26 -12.17 -6.68 5.71
CA GLU A 26 -13.17 -6.26 4.74
C GLU A 26 -12.63 -6.54 3.34
N TRP A 27 -13.51 -7.02 2.45
CA TRP A 27 -13.16 -7.21 1.05
C TRP A 27 -14.43 -6.96 0.22
N ASN A 28 -14.41 -5.90 -0.58
CA ASN A 28 -15.50 -5.58 -1.50
C ASN A 28 -14.91 -5.03 -2.82
N GLU A 29 -15.76 -4.56 -3.73
CA GLU A 29 -15.32 -4.06 -5.01
C GLU A 29 -14.55 -2.73 -4.94
N ASP A 30 -14.65 -2.02 -3.83
CA ASP A 30 -14.01 -0.71 -3.64
C ASP A 30 -12.70 -0.81 -2.87
N ARG A 31 -12.58 -1.75 -1.92
CA ARG A 31 -11.42 -1.83 -1.03
C ARG A 31 -11.24 -3.18 -0.37
N ILE A 32 -10.02 -3.40 0.07
CA ILE A 32 -9.64 -4.53 0.92
C ILE A 32 -9.00 -3.94 2.17
N VAL A 33 -9.45 -4.37 3.35
CA VAL A 33 -8.84 -3.96 4.62
C VAL A 33 -8.29 -5.20 5.32
N THR A 34 -7.02 -5.13 5.72
CA THR A 34 -6.33 -6.23 6.39
C THR A 34 -5.67 -5.76 7.68
N SER A 35 -5.43 -6.69 8.59
CA SER A 35 -4.52 -6.48 9.72
C SER A 35 -3.39 -7.50 9.61
N TRP A 36 -2.20 -7.13 10.08
CA TRP A 36 -1.00 -7.94 9.91
C TRP A 36 0.01 -7.69 11.01
N LYS A 37 0.95 -8.63 11.14
CA LYS A 37 2.12 -8.48 12.01
C LYS A 37 3.37 -8.48 11.14
N ALA A 38 4.36 -7.70 11.54
CA ALA A 38 5.62 -7.64 10.81
C ALA A 38 6.35 -8.97 10.96
N LEU A 39 6.67 -9.62 9.82
CA LEU A 39 7.43 -10.88 9.80
C LEU A 39 8.87 -10.66 10.24
N HIS A 40 9.43 -9.52 9.82
CA HIS A 40 10.79 -9.11 10.17
C HIS A 40 10.71 -7.69 10.70
N PRO A 41 10.55 -7.51 12.03
CA PRO A 41 10.44 -6.18 12.60
C PRO A 41 11.64 -5.31 12.21
N LYS A 42 11.37 -4.18 11.57
CA LYS A 42 12.37 -3.17 11.25
C LYS A 42 12.24 -2.06 12.28
N LYS A 43 13.31 -1.79 13.01
CA LYS A 43 13.30 -0.78 14.08
C LYS A 43 12.13 -1.07 15.04
N ASP A 44 11.19 -0.14 15.12
CA ASP A 44 10.08 -0.19 16.07
C ASP A 44 8.78 -0.77 15.49
N LEU A 45 8.76 -1.11 14.20
CA LEU A 45 7.55 -1.63 13.56
C LEU A 45 7.22 -3.03 14.07
N HIS A 46 6.02 -3.19 14.60
CA HIS A 46 5.55 -4.44 15.16
C HIS A 46 4.34 -5.00 14.40
N HIS A 47 3.31 -4.19 14.18
CA HIS A 47 2.08 -4.64 13.51
C HIS A 47 1.38 -3.44 12.87
N GLY A 48 0.31 -3.71 12.15
CA GLY A 48 -0.46 -2.66 11.53
C GLY A 48 -1.70 -3.16 10.82
N SER A 49 -2.29 -2.25 10.06
CA SER A 49 -3.45 -2.50 9.21
C SER A 49 -3.27 -1.77 7.90
N SER A 50 -3.85 -2.32 6.85
CA SER A 50 -3.75 -1.75 5.50
C SER A 50 -5.11 -1.66 4.86
N CYS A 51 -5.35 -0.58 4.11
CA CYS A 51 -6.50 -0.43 3.25
C CYS A 51 -6.00 -0.29 1.81
N TYR A 52 -6.46 -1.20 0.95
CA TYR A 52 -6.15 -1.19 -0.48
C TYR A 52 -7.35 -0.55 -1.18
N PHE A 53 -7.14 0.62 -1.78
CA PHE A 53 -8.17 1.33 -2.53
C PHE A 53 -8.11 0.84 -3.98
N LEU A 54 -9.05 -0.04 -4.35
CA LEU A 54 -8.99 -0.78 -5.61
C LEU A 54 -9.20 0.09 -6.85
N LYS A 55 -9.99 1.15 -6.73
CA LYS A 55 -10.24 2.07 -7.86
C LYS A 55 -9.20 3.16 -7.99
N GLU A 56 -8.66 3.64 -6.86
CA GLU A 56 -7.73 4.76 -6.82
C GLU A 56 -6.28 4.32 -7.05
N GLY A 57 -5.94 3.09 -6.67
CA GLY A 57 -4.58 2.57 -6.86
C GLY A 57 -3.60 2.98 -5.79
N PHE A 58 -4.08 3.21 -4.56
CA PHE A 58 -3.19 3.39 -3.41
C PHE A 58 -3.50 2.41 -2.30
N LYS A 59 -2.46 2.06 -1.56
CA LYS A 59 -2.54 1.27 -0.33
C LYS A 59 -2.13 2.19 0.81
N VAL A 60 -2.99 2.35 1.81
CA VAL A 60 -2.72 3.17 2.99
C VAL A 60 -2.58 2.23 4.18
N SER A 61 -1.46 2.34 4.91
CA SER A 61 -1.18 1.45 6.02
C SER A 61 -0.90 2.23 7.30
N GLU A 62 -1.43 1.73 8.40
CA GLU A 62 -1.12 2.18 9.75
C GLU A 62 0.01 1.33 10.29
N PHE A 63 1.17 1.94 10.55
CA PHE A 63 2.34 1.24 11.09
C PHE A 63 2.44 1.53 12.58
N LEU A 64 2.36 0.48 13.39
CA LEU A 64 2.30 0.57 14.86
C LEU A 64 3.51 -0.08 15.53
N ALA A 65 3.91 0.51 16.66
CA ALA A 65 4.88 -0.08 17.57
C ALA A 65 4.22 -1.19 18.41
N GLU A 66 5.02 -1.92 19.17
CA GLU A 66 4.54 -3.02 20.01
C GLU A 66 3.46 -2.56 20.99
N ASP A 67 3.61 -1.36 21.57
CA ASP A 67 2.64 -0.79 22.51
C ASP A 67 1.37 -0.22 21.86
N GLY A 68 1.27 -0.33 20.52
CA GLY A 68 0.11 0.17 19.77
C GLY A 68 0.19 1.64 19.37
N SER A 69 1.30 2.33 19.68
CA SER A 69 1.45 3.73 19.27
C SER A 69 1.72 3.83 17.77
N LEU A 70 1.20 4.90 17.15
CA LEU A 70 1.37 5.14 15.73
C LEU A 70 2.80 5.59 15.44
N LEU A 71 3.50 4.84 14.60
CA LEU A 71 4.79 5.24 14.06
C LEU A 71 4.60 6.25 12.93
N TYR A 72 3.82 5.88 11.93
CA TYR A 72 3.45 6.73 10.79
C TYR A 72 2.40 6.03 9.94
N TRP A 73 1.77 6.81 9.07
CA TRP A 73 0.97 6.27 7.97
C TRP A 73 1.88 6.09 6.77
N TYR A 74 1.81 4.92 6.16
CA TYR A 74 2.63 4.56 5.00
C TYR A 74 1.72 4.32 3.81
N CYS A 75 1.92 5.08 2.72
CA CYS A 75 1.09 4.99 1.54
C CYS A 75 1.90 4.50 0.36
N ASP A 76 1.44 3.44 -0.29
CA ASP A 76 2.05 2.86 -1.49
C ASP A 76 1.18 3.18 -2.70
N ILE A 77 1.81 3.48 -3.83
CA ILE A 77 1.14 3.49 -5.11
C ILE A 77 1.21 2.06 -5.65
N VAL A 78 0.07 1.51 -6.04
CA VAL A 78 -0.03 0.10 -6.41
C VAL A 78 -0.88 -0.11 -7.65
N SER A 79 -0.72 -1.28 -8.26
CA SER A 79 -1.65 -1.78 -9.27
C SER A 79 -2.15 -3.15 -8.85
N TYR A 80 -3.30 -3.54 -9.39
CA TYR A 80 -3.98 -4.76 -8.99
C TYR A 80 -4.19 -5.67 -10.18
N ASP A 81 -3.90 -6.96 -10.01
CA ASP A 81 -4.17 -8.01 -11.00
C ASP A 81 -4.95 -9.13 -10.33
N PHE A 82 -6.23 -9.24 -10.69
CA PHE A 82 -7.08 -10.28 -10.16
C PHE A 82 -7.21 -11.42 -11.16
N ASP A 83 -6.82 -12.64 -10.75
CA ASP A 83 -7.02 -13.86 -11.53
C ASP A 83 -8.22 -14.61 -10.97
N LYS A 84 -9.32 -14.54 -11.71
CA LYS A 84 -10.58 -15.17 -11.32
C LYS A 84 -10.48 -16.70 -11.32
N THR A 85 -9.70 -17.26 -12.25
CA THR A 85 -9.54 -18.71 -12.37
C THR A 85 -8.83 -19.31 -11.18
N GLN A 86 -7.75 -18.67 -10.73
CA GLN A 86 -6.97 -19.11 -9.58
C GLN A 86 -7.43 -18.50 -8.27
N ASN A 87 -8.40 -17.58 -8.32
CA ASN A 87 -8.87 -16.83 -7.16
C ASN A 87 -7.72 -16.16 -6.40
N THR A 88 -6.91 -15.40 -7.13
CA THR A 88 -5.75 -14.70 -6.58
C THR A 88 -5.79 -13.21 -6.92
N MET A 89 -5.33 -12.39 -6.00
CA MET A 89 -5.15 -10.96 -6.19
C MET A 89 -3.67 -10.63 -6.01
N ILE A 90 -3.04 -10.08 -7.04
CA ILE A 90 -1.64 -9.64 -6.96
C ILE A 90 -1.63 -8.12 -6.89
N VAL A 91 -1.07 -7.61 -5.81
CA VAL A 91 -0.87 -6.17 -5.60
C VAL A 91 0.58 -5.86 -5.90
N THR A 92 0.82 -5.10 -6.97
CA THR A 92 2.17 -4.71 -7.38
C THR A 92 2.51 -3.34 -6.83
N ASP A 93 3.62 -3.27 -6.09
CA ASP A 93 4.18 -2.03 -5.58
C ASP A 93 4.82 -1.26 -6.74
N LEU A 94 4.38 -0.02 -6.97
CA LEU A 94 4.87 0.83 -8.05
C LEU A 94 5.94 1.82 -7.55
N LEU A 95 6.62 1.48 -6.47
CA LEU A 95 7.87 2.07 -5.98
C LEU A 95 7.74 3.39 -5.22
N ALA A 96 6.97 4.38 -5.74
CA ALA A 96 6.83 5.65 -5.04
C ALA A 96 5.98 5.49 -3.78
N ASP A 97 6.47 5.99 -2.66
CA ASP A 97 5.81 5.89 -1.36
C ASP A 97 5.67 7.26 -0.71
N VAL A 98 4.64 7.41 0.12
CA VAL A 98 4.42 8.63 0.90
C VAL A 98 4.28 8.23 2.38
N ILE A 99 5.07 8.88 3.23
CA ILE A 99 5.05 8.65 4.67
C ILE A 99 4.50 9.88 5.35
N ILE A 100 3.50 9.70 6.21
CA ILE A 100 2.91 10.77 7.00
C ILE A 100 3.17 10.48 8.47
N TYR A 101 3.99 11.32 9.10
CA TYR A 101 4.36 11.17 10.50
C TYR A 101 3.28 11.73 11.43
N PRO A 102 3.27 11.33 12.73
CA PRO A 102 2.26 11.81 13.68
C PRO A 102 2.19 13.33 13.84
N ASP A 103 3.32 14.04 13.61
CA ASP A 103 3.38 15.51 13.67
C ASP A 103 2.86 16.18 12.39
N GLY A 104 2.45 15.40 11.39
CA GLY A 104 1.93 15.90 10.11
C GLY A 104 2.98 16.07 9.02
N PHE A 105 4.26 15.80 9.32
CA PHE A 105 5.30 15.88 8.29
C PHE A 105 5.06 14.82 7.20
N VAL A 106 5.13 15.24 5.94
CA VAL A 106 4.91 14.38 4.78
C VAL A 106 6.22 14.19 4.03
N LYS A 107 6.60 12.94 3.78
CA LYS A 107 7.82 12.59 3.07
C LYS A 107 7.50 11.68 1.89
N VAL A 108 7.89 12.09 0.69
CA VAL A 108 7.79 11.26 -0.52
C VAL A 108 9.14 10.60 -0.74
N VAL A 109 9.17 9.28 -0.91
CA VAL A 109 10.40 8.50 -1.04
C VAL A 109 10.38 7.62 -2.28
N ASP A 110 11.57 7.16 -2.68
CA ASP A 110 11.78 6.17 -3.75
C ASP A 110 11.39 6.62 -5.15
N LEU A 111 11.35 7.93 -5.39
CA LEU A 111 11.10 8.46 -6.74
C LEU A 111 12.20 8.04 -7.73
N ASP A 112 13.45 7.95 -7.27
CA ASP A 112 14.57 7.54 -8.12
C ASP A 112 14.42 6.09 -8.60
N GLU A 113 13.78 5.25 -7.80
CA GLU A 113 13.53 3.85 -8.19
C GLU A 113 12.61 3.74 -9.40
N LEU A 114 11.73 4.73 -9.62
CA LEU A 114 10.88 4.77 -10.82
C LEU A 114 11.72 4.92 -12.08
N VAL A 115 12.77 5.75 -12.03
CA VAL A 115 13.70 5.94 -13.15
C VAL A 115 14.44 4.63 -13.40
N THR A 116 14.98 4.02 -12.35
CA THR A 116 15.70 2.75 -12.45
C THR A 116 14.82 1.67 -13.07
N ALA A 117 13.58 1.54 -12.60
CA ALA A 117 12.64 0.55 -13.10
C ALA A 117 12.32 0.77 -14.59
N LEU A 118 12.16 2.03 -15.00
CA LEU A 118 11.93 2.35 -16.41
C LEU A 118 13.16 1.98 -17.28
N GLU A 119 14.34 2.33 -16.83
CA GLU A 119 15.58 2.03 -17.53
C GLU A 119 15.83 0.52 -17.65
N CYS A 120 15.54 -0.25 -16.60
CA CYS A 120 15.65 -1.70 -16.58
C CYS A 120 14.49 -2.41 -17.26
N ARG A 121 13.51 -1.67 -17.77
CA ARG A 121 12.31 -2.20 -18.43
C ARG A 121 11.42 -3.08 -17.53
N SER A 122 11.57 -2.98 -16.21
CA SER A 122 10.64 -3.62 -15.27
C SER A 122 9.34 -2.82 -15.13
N LEU A 123 9.33 -1.58 -15.61
CA LEU A 123 8.19 -0.68 -15.56
C LEU A 123 8.01 -0.06 -16.94
N SER A 124 6.79 -0.16 -17.52
CA SER A 124 6.50 0.47 -18.80
C SER A 124 6.28 1.97 -18.63
N LEU A 125 6.44 2.72 -19.72
CA LEU A 125 6.16 4.16 -19.71
C LEU A 125 4.71 4.45 -19.34
N ASP A 126 3.77 3.65 -19.84
CA ASP A 126 2.35 3.83 -19.52
C ASP A 126 2.07 3.62 -18.05
N THR A 127 2.67 2.59 -17.44
CA THR A 127 2.53 2.33 -15.99
C THR A 127 3.17 3.46 -15.17
N LEU A 128 4.32 3.96 -15.61
CA LEU A 128 4.97 5.10 -14.94
C LEU A 128 4.05 6.33 -14.96
N LYS A 129 3.46 6.66 -16.11
CA LYS A 129 2.53 7.78 -16.23
C LYS A 129 1.33 7.62 -15.30
N ALA A 130 0.75 6.41 -15.28
CA ALA A 130 -0.38 6.11 -14.40
C ALA A 130 0.01 6.27 -12.93
N SER A 131 1.18 5.74 -12.54
CA SER A 131 1.63 5.81 -11.14
C SER A 131 1.88 7.25 -10.69
N LEU A 132 2.41 8.11 -11.57
CA LEU A 132 2.62 9.53 -11.24
C LEU A 132 1.27 10.25 -11.06
N ARG A 133 0.27 9.93 -11.87
CA ARG A 133 -1.08 10.50 -11.70
C ARG A 133 -1.73 10.04 -10.40
N GLN A 134 -1.57 8.77 -10.06
CA GLN A 134 -2.07 8.22 -8.80
C GLN A 134 -1.38 8.90 -7.60
N LEU A 135 -0.06 9.07 -7.69
CA LEU A 135 0.71 9.78 -6.65
C LEU A 135 0.25 11.22 -6.50
N ASP A 136 0.05 11.93 -7.61
CA ASP A 136 -0.43 13.30 -7.59
C ASP A 136 -1.81 13.40 -6.92
N GLN A 137 -2.71 12.49 -7.24
CA GLN A 137 -4.04 12.43 -6.62
C GLN A 137 -3.95 12.20 -5.11
N LEU A 138 -3.10 11.26 -4.69
CA LEU A 138 -2.89 10.98 -3.28
C LEU A 138 -2.35 12.21 -2.54
N LEU A 139 -1.34 12.89 -3.13
CA LEU A 139 -0.76 14.08 -2.54
C LEU A 139 -1.76 15.23 -2.43
N HIS A 140 -2.66 15.38 -3.41
CA HIS A 140 -3.73 16.37 -3.32
C HIS A 140 -4.64 16.13 -2.10
N ILE A 141 -4.97 14.86 -1.85
CA ILE A 141 -5.77 14.49 -0.67
C ILE A 141 -5.01 14.83 0.62
N ILE A 142 -3.74 14.45 0.69
CA ILE A 142 -2.92 14.66 1.88
C ILE A 142 -2.69 16.15 2.15
N TYR A 143 -2.24 16.90 1.14
CA TYR A 143 -1.95 18.33 1.29
C TYR A 143 -3.23 19.15 1.47
N GLY A 144 -4.37 18.64 1.03
CA GLY A 144 -5.66 19.26 1.26
C GLY A 144 -6.23 19.01 2.66
N GLY A 145 -5.50 18.30 3.52
CA GLY A 145 -5.95 18.01 4.88
C GLY A 145 -7.03 16.94 4.95
N GLN A 146 -7.15 16.09 3.93
CA GLN A 146 -8.21 15.09 3.83
C GLN A 146 -7.72 13.65 4.01
N LEU A 147 -6.55 13.44 4.62
CA LEU A 147 -6.01 12.10 4.84
C LEU A 147 -6.99 11.22 5.63
N ASN A 148 -7.75 11.81 6.56
CA ASN A 148 -8.73 11.09 7.37
C ASN A 148 -9.81 10.41 6.53
N THR A 149 -10.09 10.88 5.32
CA THR A 149 -11.05 10.22 4.43
C THR A 149 -10.54 8.86 3.95
N LEU A 150 -9.23 8.65 3.99
CA LEU A 150 -8.59 7.38 3.64
C LEU A 150 -8.36 6.50 4.88
N THR A 151 -7.87 7.09 5.97
CA THR A 151 -7.54 6.35 7.19
C THR A 151 -8.76 5.86 7.94
N TYR A 152 -9.92 6.49 7.73
CA TYR A 152 -11.18 6.11 8.35
C TYR A 152 -11.49 4.61 8.24
N TYR A 153 -11.21 4.01 7.07
CA TYR A 153 -11.51 2.60 6.81
C TYR A 153 -10.68 1.64 7.66
N ILE A 154 -9.59 2.14 8.24
CA ILE A 154 -8.75 1.38 9.18
C ILE A 154 -9.17 1.71 10.60
N THR A 155 -9.29 3.00 10.94
CA THR A 155 -9.55 3.43 12.32
C THR A 155 -10.92 2.98 12.83
N GLN A 156 -11.89 2.74 11.95
CA GLN A 156 -13.21 2.20 12.36
C GLN A 156 -13.12 0.82 13.02
N TYR A 157 -12.03 0.11 12.85
CA TYR A 157 -11.83 -1.21 13.46
C TYR A 157 -11.09 -1.15 14.81
N HIS A 158 -10.81 0.03 15.32
CA HIS A 158 -10.14 0.21 16.62
C HIS A 158 -11.11 0.26 17.78
#